data_5448a072e1d4d7f8ef71e302ce28c411
#
_entry.id   5448a072e1d4d7f8ef71e302ce28c411
#
_cell.length_a   1.000
_cell.length_b   1.000
_cell.length_c   1.000
_cell.angle_alpha   90.00
_cell.angle_beta   90.00
_cell.angle_gamma   90.00
#
_symmetry.space_group_name_H-M   'P 1'
#
loop_
_entity.id
_entity.type
_entity.pdbx_description
1 polymer ?
#
loop_
_entity_poly.entity_id
_entity_poly.type
_entity_poly.pdbx_seq_one_letter_code
_entity_poly.pdbx_strand_id
1 'polypeptide(L)'
;MSAVSFQSLPILIDGYDTEGHLVLIDGQLAAVLARLDGDAQEPEFKGRWHLEAGFGHCDVPGTPVFASLDEAGAWVQGQVKRP
;
A
#
# COMPACT_ATOMS: atom_id res chain seq x y z
N MET A 1 18.37 6.81 -9.69
CA MET A 1 17.48 5.65 -9.51
C MET A 1 16.77 5.75 -8.19
N SER A 2 15.45 5.52 -8.18
CA SER A 2 14.69 5.57 -6.95
C SER A 2 14.82 4.24 -6.20
N ALA A 3 14.99 4.31 -4.90
CA ALA A 3 15.05 3.12 -4.05
C ALA A 3 13.73 2.97 -3.30
N VAL A 4 13.10 1.80 -3.45
CA VAL A 4 11.87 1.47 -2.74
C VAL A 4 12.24 0.77 -1.44
N SER A 5 11.64 1.21 -0.35
CA SER A 5 11.75 0.51 0.93
C SER A 5 10.39 0.44 1.60
N PHE A 6 10.27 -0.45 2.56
CA PHE A 6 9.02 -0.68 3.28
C PHE A 6 9.27 -0.59 4.78
N GLN A 7 8.28 -0.06 5.48
CA GLN A 7 8.31 -0.07 6.95
C GLN A 7 6.98 -0.62 7.44
N SER A 8 7.06 -1.71 8.21
CA SER A 8 5.88 -2.36 8.76
C SER A 8 5.44 -1.66 10.04
N LEU A 9 4.14 -1.41 10.18
CA LEU A 9 3.58 -0.97 11.45
C LEU A 9 2.08 -1.24 11.47
N PRO A 10 1.50 -1.43 12.68
CA PRO A 10 0.06 -1.60 12.78
C PRO A 10 -0.67 -0.33 12.39
N ILE A 11 -1.84 -0.50 11.75
CA ILE A 11 -2.72 0.61 11.39
C ILE A 11 -4.05 0.37 12.08
N LEU A 12 -4.57 1.38 12.75
CA LEU A 12 -5.88 1.30 13.39
C LEU A 12 -6.94 1.68 12.37
N ILE A 13 -7.74 0.69 11.97
CA ILE A 13 -8.81 0.87 11.01
C ILE A 13 -10.11 0.38 11.66
N ASP A 14 -11.11 1.25 11.70
CA ASP A 14 -12.44 0.93 12.24
C ASP A 14 -12.40 0.31 13.63
N GLY A 15 -11.48 0.79 14.48
CA GLY A 15 -11.41 0.38 15.87
C GLY A 15 -10.61 -0.88 16.12
N TYR A 16 -9.97 -1.47 15.12
CA TYR A 16 -9.08 -2.62 15.32
C TYR A 16 -7.81 -2.45 14.49
N ASP A 17 -6.76 -3.14 14.93
CA ASP A 17 -5.46 -3.07 14.27
C ASP A 17 -5.45 -3.95 13.03
N THR A 18 -4.81 -3.47 11.97
CA THR A 18 -4.48 -4.29 10.83
C THR A 18 -3.02 -4.09 10.48
N GLU A 19 -2.45 -5.08 9.80
CA GLU A 19 -1.06 -4.98 9.36
C GLU A 19 -0.94 -3.95 8.24
N GLY A 20 -0.03 -3.02 8.41
CA GLY A 20 0.22 -1.97 7.42
C GLY A 20 1.67 -1.92 7.02
N HIS A 21 1.91 -1.35 5.84
CA HIS A 21 3.26 -1.09 5.35
C HIS A 21 3.31 0.31 4.76
N LEU A 22 4.27 1.09 5.22
CA LEU A 22 4.62 2.34 4.57
C LEU A 22 5.53 2.03 3.40
N VAL A 23 5.24 2.64 2.26
CA VAL A 23 6.10 2.51 1.08
C VAL A 23 6.86 3.81 0.93
N LEU A 24 8.19 3.71 0.99
CA LEU A 24 9.06 4.88 0.91
C LEU A 24 9.86 4.83 -0.39
N ILE A 25 9.98 5.98 -1.02
CA ILE A 25 10.82 6.16 -2.20
C ILE A 25 11.92 7.12 -1.81
N ASP A 26 13.16 6.65 -1.81
CA ASP A 26 14.33 7.44 -1.41
C ASP A 26 14.15 8.04 -0.02
N GLY A 27 13.53 7.26 0.90
CA GLY A 27 13.32 7.68 2.27
C GLY A 27 12.11 8.56 2.50
N GLN A 28 11.33 8.87 1.45
CA GLN A 28 10.14 9.72 1.58
C GLN A 28 8.88 8.87 1.45
N LEU A 29 7.92 9.13 2.32
CA LEU A 29 6.67 8.38 2.32
C LEU A 29 5.87 8.67 1.06
N ALA A 30 5.57 7.63 0.29
CA ALA A 30 4.81 7.73 -0.95
C ALA A 30 3.43 7.12 -0.84
N ALA A 31 3.26 6.06 -0.05
CA ALA A 31 1.98 5.37 0.06
C ALA A 31 1.90 4.58 1.36
N VAL A 32 0.68 4.30 1.77
CA VAL A 32 0.39 3.43 2.91
C VAL A 32 -0.48 2.28 2.42
N LEU A 33 -0.04 1.06 2.68
CA LEU A 33 -0.76 -0.14 2.31
C LEU A 33 -1.34 -0.80 3.56
N ALA A 34 -2.52 -1.37 3.44
CA ALA A 34 -3.13 -2.14 4.52
C ALA A 34 -3.47 -3.53 4.01
N ARG A 35 -3.25 -4.54 4.84
CA ARG A 35 -3.54 -5.92 4.49
C ARG A 35 -5.03 -6.17 4.55
N LEU A 36 -5.55 -6.83 3.53
CA LEU A 36 -6.94 -7.25 3.51
C LEU A 36 -7.08 -8.54 4.30
N ASP A 37 -7.94 -8.50 5.32
CA ASP A 37 -8.08 -9.60 6.26
C ASP A 37 -9.46 -10.23 6.07
N GLY A 38 -9.54 -11.30 5.44
CA GLY A 38 -10.65 -11.90 4.77
C GLY A 38 -12.02 -12.09 5.43
N ASP A 39 -12.22 -11.75 6.71
CA ASP A 39 -13.45 -12.12 7.39
C ASP A 39 -14.69 -11.33 6.93
N ALA A 40 -14.53 -10.06 6.59
CA ALA A 40 -15.60 -9.23 6.10
C ALA A 40 -15.45 -8.91 4.62
N GLN A 41 -14.51 -9.59 3.94
CA GLN A 41 -14.11 -9.34 2.57
C GLN A 41 -14.32 -10.58 1.74
N GLU A 42 -14.28 -10.40 0.42
CA GLU A 42 -14.31 -11.54 -0.47
C GLU A 42 -13.08 -12.42 -0.24
N PRO A 43 -13.22 -13.76 -0.17
CA PRO A 43 -12.08 -14.63 0.09
C PRO A 43 -10.91 -14.45 -0.88
N GLU A 44 -11.20 -14.03 -2.11
CA GLU A 44 -10.18 -13.80 -3.13
C GLU A 44 -9.23 -12.66 -2.80
N PHE A 45 -9.63 -11.76 -1.88
CA PHE A 45 -8.76 -10.64 -1.47
C PHE A 45 -7.96 -10.93 -0.21
N LYS A 46 -8.18 -12.08 0.42
CA LYS A 46 -7.49 -12.42 1.66
C LYS A 46 -5.99 -12.47 1.43
N GLY A 47 -5.25 -11.77 2.28
CA GLY A 47 -3.78 -11.73 2.18
C GLY A 47 -3.25 -10.75 1.15
N ARG A 48 -4.12 -10.06 0.43
CA ARG A 48 -3.70 -9.02 -0.50
C ARG A 48 -3.56 -7.68 0.21
N TRP A 49 -3.00 -6.73 -0.49
CA TRP A 49 -2.76 -5.39 0.04
C TRP A 49 -3.57 -4.37 -0.72
N HIS A 50 -4.19 -3.44 -0.02
CA HIS A 50 -4.86 -2.33 -0.68
C HIS A 50 -4.19 -1.00 -0.35
N LEU A 51 -4.34 -0.04 -1.25
CA LEU A 51 -3.81 1.30 -1.05
C LEU A 51 -4.73 2.05 -0.08
N GLU A 52 -4.26 2.24 1.16
CA GLU A 52 -5.01 2.97 2.17
C GLU A 52 -4.88 4.47 1.98
N ALA A 53 -3.69 4.93 1.63
CA ALA A 53 -3.42 6.33 1.35
C ALA A 53 -2.27 6.44 0.37
N GLY A 54 -2.34 7.42 -0.54
CA GLY A 54 -1.27 7.72 -1.46
C GLY A 54 -1.00 9.21 -1.47
N PHE A 55 0.22 9.58 -1.80
CA PHE A 55 0.67 10.97 -1.82
C PHE A 55 1.19 11.32 -3.21
N GLY A 56 0.95 12.54 -3.64
CA GLY A 56 1.37 12.97 -4.97
C GLY A 56 0.72 12.12 -6.06
N HIS A 57 1.54 11.56 -6.95
CA HIS A 57 1.04 10.72 -8.05
C HIS A 57 0.46 9.39 -7.59
N CYS A 58 0.66 9.01 -6.33
CA CYS A 58 0.06 7.79 -5.77
C CYS A 58 -1.36 8.04 -5.24
N ASP A 59 -1.79 9.29 -5.19
CA ASP A 59 -3.14 9.64 -4.79
C ASP A 59 -4.06 9.48 -6.01
N VAL A 60 -4.63 8.31 -6.17
CA VAL A 60 -5.45 7.96 -7.33
C VAL A 60 -6.87 7.65 -6.90
N PRO A 61 -7.86 7.83 -7.79
CA PRO A 61 -9.23 7.45 -7.46
C PRO A 61 -9.36 5.94 -7.34
N GLY A 62 -10.29 5.51 -6.49
CA GLY A 62 -10.49 4.09 -6.22
C GLY A 62 -9.52 3.55 -5.20
N THR A 63 -9.53 2.24 -5.03
CA THR A 63 -8.67 1.56 -4.06
C THR A 63 -7.93 0.44 -4.75
N PRO A 64 -6.74 0.71 -5.31
CA PRO A 64 -5.96 -0.36 -5.95
C PRO A 64 -5.65 -1.47 -4.96
N VAL A 65 -5.69 -2.72 -5.44
CA VAL A 65 -5.39 -3.91 -4.66
C VAL A 65 -4.23 -4.64 -5.32
N PHE A 66 -3.27 -5.06 -4.52
CA PHE A 66 -2.06 -5.72 -5.01
C PHE A 66 -1.95 -7.11 -4.41
N ALA A 67 -1.46 -8.04 -5.20
CA ALA A 67 -1.31 -9.43 -4.75
C ALA A 67 -0.12 -9.59 -3.79
N SER A 68 0.87 -8.71 -3.88
CA SER A 68 2.07 -8.79 -3.04
C SER A 68 2.64 -7.40 -2.79
N LEU A 69 3.53 -7.31 -1.80
CA LEU A 69 4.25 -6.07 -1.54
C LEU A 69 5.17 -5.69 -2.71
N ASP A 70 5.75 -6.68 -3.37
CA ASP A 70 6.60 -6.43 -4.55
C ASP A 70 5.80 -5.76 -5.66
N GLU A 71 4.59 -6.25 -5.91
CA GLU A 71 3.72 -5.66 -6.92
C GLU A 71 3.35 -4.22 -6.54
N ALA A 72 2.99 -4.00 -5.29
CA ALA A 72 2.64 -2.67 -4.79
C ALA A 72 3.82 -1.71 -4.90
N GLY A 73 5.00 -2.16 -4.51
CA GLY A 73 6.20 -1.33 -4.59
C GLY A 73 6.53 -0.93 -6.02
N ALA A 74 6.39 -1.85 -6.96
CA ALA A 74 6.62 -1.57 -8.37
C ALA A 74 5.62 -0.52 -8.89
N TRP A 75 4.35 -0.66 -8.49
CA TRP A 75 3.32 0.31 -8.88
C TRP A 75 3.64 1.70 -8.34
N VAL A 76 3.98 1.79 -7.04
CA VAL A 76 4.31 3.06 -6.40
C VAL A 76 5.51 3.71 -7.09
N GLN A 77 6.55 2.92 -7.36
CA GLN A 77 7.74 3.43 -8.03
C GLN A 77 7.42 3.97 -9.42
N GLY A 78 6.54 3.27 -10.14
CA GLY A 78 6.10 3.71 -11.46
C GLY A 78 5.32 5.02 -11.40
N GLN A 79 4.47 5.19 -10.39
CA GLN A 79 3.70 6.42 -10.22
C GLN A 79 4.61 7.60 -9.89
N VAL A 80 5.59 7.41 -9.02
CA VAL A 80 6.52 8.46 -8.62
C VAL A 80 7.36 8.94 -9.80
N LYS A 81 7.69 8.05 -10.73
CA LYS A 81 8.51 8.39 -11.90
C LYS A 81 7.74 9.14 -12.98
N ARG A 82 6.43 9.26 -12.87
CA ARG A 82 5.64 9.94 -13.89
C ARG A 82 5.94 11.43 -13.85
N PRO A 83 6.06 12.09 -15.02
CA PRO A 83 6.30 13.53 -15.09
C PRO A 83 5.11 14.36 -14.61
#